data_0764f1adaa21ea5c95ed3ef542d5cd31
#
_entry.id   0764f1adaa21ea5c95ed3ef542d5cd31
#
_cell.length_a   1.000
_cell.length_b   1.000
_cell.length_c   1.000
_cell.angle_alpha   90.00
_cell.angle_beta   90.00
_cell.angle_gamma   90.00
#
_symmetry.space_group_name_H-M   'P 1'
#
loop_
_entity.id
_entity.type
_entity.pdbx_description
1 polymer ?
#
loop_
_entity_poly.entity_id
_entity_poly.type
_entity_poly.pdbx_seq_one_letter_code
_entity_poly.pdbx_strand_id
1 'polypeptide(L)'
;MPYGHIKQYMDLIDEAEQKRIRIIAQQERQIAKLYAEVAHDLGREAAKHKNNSLGHRWLVDYGKALKRDSKGIYRKIQRTVESNMLATAKAVTGANSKFWGGIVPEVSERFADVFSTIPQRAVAELMNGGIYKDFTGLSERLWNYQGQFKQDIGYIINQGILAHRSAYDLAKDLEMYLDPKYKCPYEWSRLYPRSNKVVDYSAQRLARTSITHAYQMAMRRSTQDNPFVEKYQWLASNAATGTCDLCRERNGKYFEKSSLPLDHPNGRCVVIPVIEKSYDEIAEEIRDWSKGGRNSALDKWLGTSGLGAGEGKGIQDHKPMKKLEKIDFADKKAVQSTLSKYESKIVDSQIENAIVISRSGEVMQCYGALNGVYPDADLGADLMGAAVTHNHPVGSTNEYSFSAADIELFNKYELESLRGVDEKYIYQLSRESSDLDEHISIFDLTEEDGRHEQVIEIAKNLGIGYRRWKRE
;
A
#
# COMPACT_ATOMS: atom_id res chain seq x y z
N MET A 1 17.73 30.05 17.13
CA MET A 1 17.08 28.76 16.96
C MET A 1 17.97 27.73 17.62
N PRO A 2 17.54 27.00 18.62
CA PRO A 2 18.34 25.96 19.23
C PRO A 2 18.21 24.72 18.35
N TYR A 3 19.30 24.24 17.83
CA TYR A 3 19.52 23.15 16.88
C TYR A 3 19.54 23.59 15.42
N GLY A 4 20.71 23.45 14.79
CA GLY A 4 20.99 23.90 13.44
C GLY A 4 20.27 23.07 12.38
N HIS A 5 19.05 23.47 12.05
CA HIS A 5 18.47 23.03 10.79
C HIS A 5 19.26 23.69 9.67
N ILE A 6 19.91 22.89 8.85
CA ILE A 6 20.59 23.40 7.66
C ILE A 6 19.54 24.06 6.78
N LYS A 7 19.63 25.36 6.58
CA LYS A 7 18.59 26.16 5.89
C LYS A 7 18.21 25.54 4.53
N GLN A 8 19.21 25.14 3.75
CA GLN A 8 18.98 24.52 2.44
C GLN A 8 18.15 23.23 2.53
N TYR A 9 18.33 22.42 3.58
CA TYR A 9 17.52 21.24 3.80
C TYR A 9 16.08 21.60 4.14
N MET A 10 15.89 22.58 5.01
CA MET A 10 14.56 23.07 5.38
C MET A 10 13.79 23.60 4.17
N ASP A 11 14.44 24.37 3.30
CA ASP A 11 13.81 24.89 2.08
C ASP A 11 13.32 23.75 1.18
N LEU A 12 14.11 22.67 1.02
CA LEU A 12 13.72 21.50 0.24
C LEU A 12 12.57 20.69 0.89
N ILE A 13 12.55 20.58 2.22
CA ILE A 13 11.48 19.95 2.97
C ILE A 13 10.19 20.77 2.86
N ASP A 14 10.27 22.09 2.92
CA ASP A 14 9.12 22.99 2.71
C ASP A 14 8.55 22.85 1.30
N GLU A 15 9.38 22.75 0.26
CA GLU A 15 8.93 22.48 -1.11
C GLU A 15 8.15 21.14 -1.20
N ALA A 16 8.67 20.09 -0.57
CA ALA A 16 8.02 18.79 -0.53
C ALA A 16 6.67 18.84 0.22
N GLU A 17 6.61 19.60 1.32
CA GLU A 17 5.41 19.84 2.09
C GLU A 17 4.34 20.60 1.28
N GLN A 18 4.73 21.67 0.60
CA GLN A 18 3.82 22.42 -0.28
C GLN A 18 3.29 21.54 -1.41
N LYS A 19 4.09 20.62 -1.92
CA LYS A 19 3.66 19.63 -2.91
C LYS A 19 2.65 18.65 -2.31
N ARG A 20 2.88 18.16 -1.09
CA ARG A 20 1.93 17.30 -0.35
C ARG A 20 0.58 17.99 -0.19
N ILE A 21 0.55 19.25 0.23
CA ILE A 21 -0.69 20.03 0.41
C ILE A 21 -1.47 20.13 -0.91
N ARG A 22 -0.77 20.41 -2.01
CA ARG A 22 -1.40 20.47 -3.35
C ARG A 22 -1.94 19.12 -3.80
N ILE A 23 -1.23 18.04 -3.53
CA ILE A 23 -1.68 16.68 -3.86
C ILE A 23 -2.94 16.32 -3.05
N ILE A 24 -3.01 16.67 -1.77
CA ILE A 24 -4.22 16.46 -0.94
C ILE A 24 -5.42 17.17 -1.58
N ALA A 25 -5.29 18.47 -1.90
CA ALA A 25 -6.37 19.23 -2.51
C ALA A 25 -6.77 18.71 -3.90
N GLN A 26 -5.82 18.22 -4.67
CA GLN A 26 -6.09 17.57 -5.97
C GLN A 26 -6.86 16.26 -5.79
N GLN A 27 -6.43 15.41 -4.87
CA GLN A 27 -7.07 14.12 -4.60
C GLN A 27 -8.50 14.28 -4.10
N GLU A 28 -8.76 15.25 -3.23
CA GLU A 28 -10.12 15.56 -2.79
C GLU A 28 -11.04 15.88 -3.98
N ARG A 29 -10.56 16.68 -4.92
CA ARG A 29 -11.33 16.99 -6.16
C ARG A 29 -11.50 15.77 -7.06
N GLN A 30 -10.48 14.93 -7.19
CA GLN A 30 -10.54 13.71 -8.01
C GLN A 30 -11.58 12.73 -7.47
N ILE A 31 -11.56 12.47 -6.15
CA ILE A 31 -12.52 11.55 -5.51
C ILE A 31 -13.95 12.14 -5.58
N ALA A 32 -14.13 13.43 -5.26
CA ALA A 32 -15.43 14.07 -5.37
C ALA A 32 -16.00 13.99 -6.80
N LYS A 33 -15.14 14.15 -7.81
CA LYS A 33 -15.53 14.01 -9.21
C LYS A 33 -16.04 12.62 -9.55
N LEU A 34 -15.39 11.57 -9.06
CA LEU A 34 -15.82 10.18 -9.29
C LEU A 34 -17.23 9.91 -8.75
N TYR A 35 -17.55 10.42 -7.56
CA TYR A 35 -18.91 10.30 -7.02
C TYR A 35 -19.92 11.19 -7.73
N ALA A 36 -19.54 12.42 -8.09
CA ALA A 36 -20.41 13.34 -8.82
C ALA A 36 -20.79 12.82 -10.22
N GLU A 37 -19.88 12.12 -10.91
CA GLU A 37 -20.18 11.48 -12.20
C GLU A 37 -21.30 10.44 -12.04
N VAL A 38 -21.23 9.59 -11.01
CA VAL A 38 -22.26 8.57 -10.73
C VAL A 38 -23.61 9.24 -10.37
N ALA A 39 -23.58 10.28 -9.54
CA ALA A 39 -24.77 11.03 -9.17
C ALA A 39 -25.43 11.70 -10.39
N HIS A 40 -24.63 12.31 -11.25
CA HIS A 40 -25.11 12.97 -12.46
C HIS A 40 -25.76 11.97 -13.45
N ASP A 41 -25.17 10.79 -13.61
CA ASP A 41 -25.73 9.74 -14.47
C ASP A 41 -27.09 9.26 -13.96
N LEU A 42 -27.23 9.08 -12.63
CA LEU A 42 -28.50 8.76 -12.00
C LEU A 42 -29.55 9.87 -12.24
N GLY A 43 -29.13 11.13 -12.01
CA GLY A 43 -30.03 12.29 -12.21
C GLY A 43 -30.52 12.43 -13.65
N ARG A 44 -29.65 12.18 -14.64
CA ARG A 44 -30.03 12.18 -16.07
C ARG A 44 -31.03 11.07 -16.40
N GLU A 45 -30.78 9.86 -15.92
CA GLU A 45 -31.70 8.75 -16.15
C GLU A 45 -33.05 8.98 -15.47
N ALA A 46 -33.07 9.48 -14.23
CA ALA A 46 -34.29 9.81 -13.52
C ALA A 46 -35.10 10.93 -14.25
N ALA A 47 -34.40 11.91 -14.81
CA ALA A 47 -35.04 13.03 -15.51
C ALA A 47 -35.78 12.60 -16.82
N LYS A 48 -35.31 11.57 -17.50
CA LYS A 48 -35.99 10.99 -18.69
C LYS A 48 -37.36 10.44 -18.35
N HIS A 49 -37.62 10.10 -17.09
CA HIS A 49 -38.84 9.44 -16.62
C HIS A 49 -39.71 10.35 -15.72
N LYS A 50 -39.58 11.68 -15.86
CA LYS A 50 -40.18 12.68 -14.98
C LYS A 50 -41.73 12.63 -14.90
N ASN A 51 -42.39 12.02 -15.84
CA ASN A 51 -43.86 11.97 -15.97
C ASN A 51 -44.48 10.65 -15.46
N ASN A 52 -44.18 10.23 -14.24
CA ASN A 52 -44.73 9.01 -13.58
C ASN A 52 -44.44 7.66 -14.24
N SER A 53 -43.56 7.57 -15.23
CA SER A 53 -43.15 6.30 -15.84
C SER A 53 -42.02 5.59 -15.07
N LEU A 54 -41.39 6.24 -14.10
CA LEU A 54 -40.34 5.71 -13.28
C LEU A 54 -40.94 4.78 -12.21
N GLY A 55 -40.80 3.47 -12.37
CA GLY A 55 -41.25 2.51 -11.38
C GLY A 55 -40.20 2.18 -10.34
N HIS A 56 -40.63 1.76 -9.14
CA HIS A 56 -39.73 1.25 -8.10
C HIS A 56 -38.87 0.09 -8.59
N ARG A 57 -39.39 -0.74 -9.52
CA ARG A 57 -38.64 -1.84 -10.13
C ARG A 57 -37.41 -1.35 -10.87
N TRP A 58 -37.52 -0.30 -11.69
CA TRP A 58 -36.38 0.33 -12.36
C TRP A 58 -35.32 0.77 -11.36
N LEU A 59 -35.75 1.43 -10.27
CA LEU A 59 -34.84 1.92 -9.24
C LEU A 59 -34.11 0.81 -8.51
N VAL A 60 -34.80 -0.31 -8.20
CA VAL A 60 -34.19 -1.50 -7.62
C VAL A 60 -33.16 -2.10 -8.57
N ASP A 61 -33.46 -2.18 -9.86
CA ASP A 61 -32.54 -2.72 -10.86
C ASP A 61 -31.35 -1.80 -11.08
N TYR A 62 -31.56 -0.47 -11.06
CA TYR A 62 -30.46 0.50 -11.06
C TYR A 62 -29.58 0.38 -9.82
N GLY A 63 -30.16 0.23 -8.64
CA GLY A 63 -29.42 0.00 -7.40
C GLY A 63 -28.59 -1.28 -7.44
N LYS A 64 -29.10 -2.35 -8.04
CA LYS A 64 -28.33 -3.60 -8.28
C LYS A 64 -27.16 -3.35 -9.24
N ALA A 65 -27.40 -2.60 -10.34
CA ALA A 65 -26.34 -2.23 -11.27
C ALA A 65 -25.26 -1.39 -10.59
N LEU A 66 -25.65 -0.36 -9.82
CA LEU A 66 -24.72 0.49 -9.09
C LEU A 66 -23.87 -0.31 -8.06
N LYS A 67 -24.49 -1.26 -7.35
CA LYS A 67 -23.77 -2.17 -6.43
C LYS A 67 -22.75 -3.03 -7.17
N ARG A 68 -23.14 -3.58 -8.33
CA ARG A 68 -22.24 -4.36 -9.18
C ARG A 68 -21.08 -3.52 -9.69
N ASP A 69 -21.35 -2.31 -10.15
CA ASP A 69 -20.37 -1.42 -10.76
C ASP A 69 -19.51 -0.68 -9.72
N SER A 70 -19.87 -0.75 -8.42
CA SER A 70 -19.12 -0.16 -7.31
C SER A 70 -17.65 -0.60 -7.31
N LYS A 71 -17.34 -1.83 -7.74
CA LYS A 71 -15.96 -2.32 -7.87
C LYS A 71 -15.13 -1.44 -8.82
N GLY A 72 -15.72 -0.99 -9.92
CA GLY A 72 -15.05 -0.08 -10.86
C GLY A 72 -14.76 1.29 -10.25
N ILE A 73 -15.69 1.87 -9.48
CA ILE A 73 -15.54 3.14 -8.78
C ILE A 73 -14.40 3.05 -7.77
N TYR A 74 -14.42 2.03 -6.91
CA TYR A 74 -13.42 1.86 -5.86
C TYR A 74 -12.02 1.51 -6.40
N ARG A 75 -11.92 0.79 -7.51
CA ARG A 75 -10.64 0.62 -8.23
C ARG A 75 -10.07 1.94 -8.75
N LYS A 76 -10.92 2.84 -9.25
CA LYS A 76 -10.46 4.18 -9.67
C LYS A 76 -10.00 4.99 -8.46
N ILE A 77 -10.72 4.94 -7.34
CA ILE A 77 -10.33 5.59 -6.08
C ILE A 77 -8.99 5.05 -5.62
N GLN A 78 -8.82 3.73 -5.57
CA GLN A 78 -7.57 3.08 -5.15
C GLN A 78 -6.39 3.55 -6.01
N ARG A 79 -6.49 3.48 -7.33
CA ARG A 79 -5.43 3.94 -8.25
C ARG A 79 -5.09 5.42 -8.05
N THR A 80 -6.11 6.26 -7.82
CA THR A 80 -5.91 7.68 -7.54
C THR A 80 -5.13 7.87 -6.22
N VAL A 81 -5.50 7.16 -5.17
CA VAL A 81 -4.85 7.22 -3.86
C VAL A 81 -3.39 6.73 -3.97
N GLU A 82 -3.15 5.58 -4.56
CA GLU A 82 -1.80 5.01 -4.76
C GLU A 82 -0.89 5.93 -5.56
N SER A 83 -1.38 6.46 -6.69
CA SER A 83 -0.63 7.41 -7.52
C SER A 83 -0.24 8.67 -6.77
N ASN A 84 -1.16 9.21 -5.97
CA ASN A 84 -0.93 10.42 -5.18
C ASN A 84 0.00 10.18 -3.98
N MET A 85 -0.11 9.01 -3.33
CA MET A 85 0.84 8.56 -2.31
C MET A 85 2.25 8.45 -2.88
N LEU A 86 2.39 7.81 -4.05
CA LEU A 86 3.67 7.67 -4.73
C LEU A 86 4.26 9.03 -5.12
N ALA A 87 3.45 9.95 -5.63
CA ALA A 87 3.88 11.31 -5.98
C ALA A 87 4.36 12.09 -4.73
N THR A 88 3.71 11.89 -3.59
CA THR A 88 4.09 12.49 -2.31
C THR A 88 5.39 11.88 -1.77
N ALA A 89 5.51 10.56 -1.78
CA ALA A 89 6.72 9.86 -1.37
C ALA A 89 7.92 10.28 -2.24
N LYS A 90 7.75 10.38 -3.57
CA LYS A 90 8.78 10.89 -4.49
C LYS A 90 9.18 12.34 -4.20
N ALA A 91 8.27 13.19 -3.74
CA ALA A 91 8.61 14.56 -3.38
C ALA A 91 9.57 14.60 -2.18
N VAL A 92 9.30 13.81 -1.15
CA VAL A 92 10.13 13.70 0.06
C VAL A 92 11.48 13.07 -0.24
N THR A 93 11.49 11.94 -0.94
CA THR A 93 12.74 11.26 -1.28
C THR A 93 13.59 12.08 -2.23
N GLY A 94 12.97 12.81 -3.16
CA GLY A 94 13.67 13.73 -4.05
C GLY A 94 14.31 14.91 -3.30
N ALA A 95 13.65 15.46 -2.28
CA ALA A 95 14.21 16.49 -1.41
C ALA A 95 15.45 15.95 -0.65
N ASN A 96 15.34 14.74 -0.08
CA ASN A 96 16.47 14.10 0.59
C ASN A 96 17.62 13.79 -0.38
N SER A 97 17.33 13.18 -1.52
CA SER A 97 18.34 12.88 -2.55
C SER A 97 19.08 14.15 -3.01
N LYS A 98 18.35 15.23 -3.27
CA LYS A 98 18.91 16.51 -3.70
C LYS A 98 19.79 17.15 -2.62
N PHE A 99 19.35 17.10 -1.36
CA PHE A 99 20.14 17.66 -0.25
C PHE A 99 21.42 16.86 -0.03
N TRP A 100 21.29 15.55 0.22
CA TRP A 100 22.43 14.69 0.54
C TRP A 100 23.41 14.55 -0.63
N GLY A 101 22.90 14.38 -1.86
CA GLY A 101 23.71 14.35 -3.08
C GLY A 101 24.41 15.68 -3.39
N GLY A 102 23.87 16.80 -2.90
CA GLY A 102 24.48 18.13 -3.06
C GLY A 102 25.63 18.40 -2.09
N ILE A 103 25.74 17.66 -0.98
CA ILE A 103 26.80 17.85 0.03
C ILE A 103 28.17 17.47 -0.55
N VAL A 104 28.26 16.32 -1.23
CA VAL A 104 29.48 15.84 -1.88
C VAL A 104 29.10 15.35 -3.27
N PRO A 105 29.26 16.20 -4.33
CA PRO A 105 28.82 15.87 -5.69
C PRO A 105 29.44 14.59 -6.26
N GLU A 106 30.64 14.23 -5.83
CA GLU A 106 31.37 13.05 -6.29
C GLU A 106 30.70 11.73 -5.93
N VAL A 107 29.80 11.74 -4.94
CA VAL A 107 29.04 10.56 -4.51
C VAL A 107 27.53 10.74 -4.69
N SER A 108 27.10 11.75 -5.45
CA SER A 108 25.68 12.07 -5.67
C SER A 108 24.86 10.92 -6.24
N GLU A 109 25.45 10.11 -7.14
CA GLU A 109 24.79 8.94 -7.74
C GLU A 109 24.42 7.90 -6.69
N ARG A 110 25.28 7.68 -5.66
CA ARG A 110 24.97 6.76 -4.56
C ARG A 110 23.73 7.18 -3.77
N PHE A 111 23.57 8.48 -3.54
CA PHE A 111 22.36 8.99 -2.91
C PHE A 111 21.14 8.82 -3.80
N ALA A 112 21.27 9.05 -5.11
CA ALA A 112 20.18 8.84 -6.05
C ALA A 112 19.71 7.36 -6.02
N ASP A 113 20.63 6.42 -6.00
CA ASP A 113 20.33 4.98 -5.93
C ASP A 113 19.63 4.59 -4.62
N VAL A 114 20.19 5.01 -3.47
CA VAL A 114 19.59 4.75 -2.14
C VAL A 114 18.14 5.24 -2.08
N PHE A 115 17.88 6.43 -2.62
CA PHE A 115 16.55 7.03 -2.55
C PHE A 115 15.58 6.53 -3.64
N SER A 116 16.05 5.89 -4.69
CA SER A 116 15.25 5.51 -5.88
C SER A 116 14.08 4.57 -5.57
N THR A 117 14.28 3.60 -4.68
CA THR A 117 13.29 2.55 -4.34
C THR A 117 12.42 2.89 -3.14
N ILE A 118 12.78 3.91 -2.36
CA ILE A 118 12.07 4.28 -1.12
C ILE A 118 10.59 4.65 -1.37
N PRO A 119 10.22 5.41 -2.42
CA PRO A 119 8.82 5.77 -2.63
C PRO A 119 7.90 4.56 -2.77
N GLN A 120 8.30 3.60 -3.58
CA GLN A 120 7.52 2.39 -3.83
C GLN A 120 7.39 1.54 -2.56
N ARG A 121 8.49 1.36 -1.82
CA ARG A 121 8.49 0.60 -0.55
C ARG A 121 7.59 1.27 0.49
N ALA A 122 7.70 2.58 0.67
CA ALA A 122 6.87 3.32 1.63
C ALA A 122 5.37 3.20 1.31
N VAL A 123 4.99 3.23 0.02
CA VAL A 123 3.61 3.05 -0.40
C VAL A 123 3.15 1.61 -0.19
N ALA A 124 3.96 0.62 -0.56
CA ALA A 124 3.63 -0.79 -0.37
C ALA A 124 3.38 -1.14 1.10
N GLU A 125 4.24 -0.69 2.02
CA GLU A 125 4.07 -0.90 3.47
C GLU A 125 2.74 -0.33 4.00
N LEU A 126 2.32 0.83 3.49
CA LEU A 126 1.04 1.43 3.85
C LEU A 126 -0.16 0.67 3.28
N MET A 127 -0.05 0.22 2.02
CA MET A 127 -1.11 -0.53 1.36
C MET A 127 -1.31 -1.90 2.01
N ASN A 128 -0.24 -2.55 2.44
CA ASN A 128 -0.26 -3.87 3.08
C ASN A 128 -0.63 -3.83 4.58
N GLY A 129 -0.46 -2.70 5.24
CA GLY A 129 -0.94 -2.48 6.61
C GLY A 129 -0.03 -2.90 7.76
N GLY A 130 1.14 -3.50 7.50
CA GLY A 130 2.05 -3.98 8.54
C GLY A 130 2.55 -2.92 9.55
N ILE A 131 2.42 -1.64 9.21
CA ILE A 131 2.78 -0.51 10.09
C ILE A 131 1.63 -0.03 10.98
N TYR A 132 0.39 -0.47 10.74
CA TYR A 132 -0.76 -0.07 11.52
C TYR A 132 -0.96 -1.02 12.70
N LYS A 133 -1.44 -0.47 13.83
CA LYS A 133 -1.68 -1.25 15.05
C LYS A 133 -2.73 -2.35 14.87
N ASP A 134 -3.65 -2.16 13.95
CA ASP A 134 -4.73 -3.09 13.60
C ASP A 134 -4.38 -3.95 12.37
N PHE A 135 -3.15 -3.86 11.88
CA PHE A 135 -2.63 -4.56 10.71
C PHE A 135 -3.50 -4.43 9.44
N THR A 136 -4.47 -3.52 9.44
CA THR A 136 -5.37 -3.30 8.31
C THR A 136 -4.76 -2.32 7.33
N GLY A 137 -4.43 -2.77 6.14
CA GLY A 137 -3.86 -1.95 5.07
C GLY A 137 -4.84 -0.96 4.45
N LEU A 138 -4.31 0.01 3.74
CA LEU A 138 -5.16 1.01 3.06
C LEU A 138 -6.03 0.37 1.96
N SER A 139 -5.54 -0.68 1.30
CA SER A 139 -6.34 -1.46 0.34
C SER A 139 -7.58 -2.05 0.99
N GLU A 140 -7.42 -2.74 2.12
CA GLU A 140 -8.53 -3.35 2.85
C GLU A 140 -9.53 -2.30 3.35
N ARG A 141 -9.04 -1.16 3.87
CA ARG A 141 -9.91 -0.05 4.28
C ARG A 141 -10.77 0.47 3.13
N LEU A 142 -10.23 0.55 1.92
CA LEU A 142 -10.99 0.93 0.73
C LEU A 142 -12.06 -0.11 0.37
N TRP A 143 -11.75 -1.40 0.49
CA TRP A 143 -12.73 -2.47 0.28
C TRP A 143 -13.86 -2.44 1.32
N ASN A 144 -13.56 -2.15 2.58
CA ASN A 144 -14.57 -1.98 3.62
C ASN A 144 -15.52 -0.82 3.31
N TYR A 145 -15.03 0.29 2.78
CA TYR A 145 -15.88 1.40 2.33
C TYR A 145 -16.75 1.03 1.11
N GLN A 146 -16.25 0.18 0.21
CA GLN A 146 -17.07 -0.35 -0.87
C GLN A 146 -18.23 -1.20 -0.33
N GLY A 147 -17.96 -2.04 0.66
CA GLY A 147 -18.99 -2.82 1.36
C GLY A 147 -20.06 -1.91 1.97
N GLN A 148 -19.67 -0.88 2.71
CA GLN A 148 -20.58 0.11 3.30
C GLN A 148 -21.41 0.82 2.22
N PHE A 149 -20.78 1.26 1.12
CA PHE A 149 -21.48 1.86 0.00
C PHE A 149 -22.59 0.96 -0.57
N LYS A 150 -22.30 -0.34 -0.76
CA LYS A 150 -23.30 -1.30 -1.23
C LYS A 150 -24.47 -1.45 -0.27
N GLN A 151 -24.17 -1.48 1.04
CA GLN A 151 -25.19 -1.58 2.10
C GLN A 151 -26.07 -0.34 2.13
N ASP A 152 -25.48 0.86 2.08
CA ASP A 152 -26.20 2.12 2.13
C ASP A 152 -27.15 2.29 0.93
N ILE A 153 -26.69 1.97 -0.29
CA ILE A 153 -27.56 2.01 -1.49
C ILE A 153 -28.79 1.08 -1.30
N GLY A 154 -28.57 -0.14 -0.81
CA GLY A 154 -29.68 -1.07 -0.55
C GLY A 154 -30.62 -0.56 0.53
N TYR A 155 -30.07 -0.02 1.59
CA TYR A 155 -30.84 0.52 2.70
C TYR A 155 -31.70 1.72 2.28
N ILE A 156 -31.14 2.70 1.55
CA ILE A 156 -31.88 3.87 1.06
C ILE A 156 -33.05 3.45 0.18
N ILE A 157 -32.82 2.53 -0.76
CA ILE A 157 -33.90 2.02 -1.65
C ILE A 157 -35.00 1.36 -0.84
N ASN A 158 -34.65 0.42 0.07
CA ASN A 158 -35.63 -0.32 0.84
C ASN A 158 -36.42 0.60 1.79
N GLN A 159 -35.74 1.49 2.51
CA GLN A 159 -36.41 2.42 3.43
C GLN A 159 -37.30 3.42 2.68
N GLY A 160 -36.83 3.94 1.54
CA GLY A 160 -37.65 4.84 0.73
C GLY A 160 -38.94 4.17 0.22
N ILE A 161 -38.86 2.90 -0.19
CA ILE A 161 -40.06 2.12 -0.59
C ILE A 161 -41.00 1.94 0.61
N LEU A 162 -40.46 1.57 1.79
CA LEU A 162 -41.26 1.44 3.02
C LEU A 162 -41.91 2.75 3.47
N ALA A 163 -41.24 3.88 3.25
CA ALA A 163 -41.75 5.22 3.52
C ALA A 163 -42.71 5.75 2.43
N HIS A 164 -43.11 4.91 1.48
CA HIS A 164 -43.98 5.26 0.35
C HIS A 164 -43.47 6.44 -0.49
N ARG A 165 -42.12 6.62 -0.58
CA ARG A 165 -41.51 7.61 -1.46
C ARG A 165 -41.83 7.29 -2.91
N SER A 166 -42.12 8.29 -3.73
CA SER A 166 -42.20 8.08 -5.16
C SER A 166 -40.84 7.59 -5.71
N ALA A 167 -40.86 6.84 -6.80
CA ALA A 167 -39.61 6.40 -7.42
C ALA A 167 -38.73 7.57 -7.87
N TYR A 168 -39.36 8.70 -8.28
CA TYR A 168 -38.63 9.91 -8.63
C TYR A 168 -37.97 10.57 -7.40
N ASP A 169 -38.68 10.71 -6.28
CA ASP A 169 -38.10 11.29 -5.05
C ASP A 169 -36.98 10.39 -4.51
N LEU A 170 -37.15 9.06 -4.59
CA LEU A 170 -36.13 8.15 -4.13
C LEU A 170 -34.88 8.16 -5.03
N ALA A 171 -35.05 8.39 -6.34
CA ALA A 171 -33.92 8.62 -7.24
C ALA A 171 -33.17 9.93 -6.87
N LYS A 172 -33.91 10.97 -6.48
CA LYS A 172 -33.33 12.22 -5.96
C LYS A 172 -32.62 12.03 -4.63
N ASP A 173 -33.14 11.21 -3.74
CA ASP A 173 -32.49 10.84 -2.49
C ASP A 173 -31.16 10.13 -2.76
N LEU A 174 -31.12 9.20 -3.71
CA LEU A 174 -29.87 8.53 -4.12
C LEU A 174 -28.87 9.50 -4.77
N GLU A 175 -29.35 10.42 -5.63
CA GLU A 175 -28.50 11.48 -6.20
C GLU A 175 -27.88 12.32 -5.09
N MET A 176 -28.68 12.75 -4.11
CA MET A 176 -28.21 13.52 -2.95
C MET A 176 -27.22 12.74 -2.08
N TYR A 177 -27.41 11.43 -1.92
CA TYR A 177 -26.47 10.57 -1.20
C TYR A 177 -25.12 10.48 -1.92
N LEU A 178 -25.14 10.39 -3.26
CA LEU A 178 -23.95 10.21 -4.08
C LEU A 178 -23.19 11.52 -4.35
N ASP A 179 -23.87 12.65 -4.51
CA ASP A 179 -23.23 13.92 -4.86
C ASP A 179 -22.61 14.60 -3.63
N PRO A 180 -21.28 14.79 -3.60
CA PRO A 180 -20.57 15.41 -2.47
C PRO A 180 -20.99 16.86 -2.20
N LYS A 181 -21.60 17.54 -3.16
CA LYS A 181 -22.05 18.95 -3.02
C LYS A 181 -23.28 19.06 -2.12
N TYR A 182 -24.10 18.02 -2.05
CA TYR A 182 -25.29 18.07 -1.23
C TYR A 182 -24.94 17.82 0.25
N LYS A 183 -25.33 18.75 1.10
CA LYS A 183 -25.37 18.54 2.55
C LYS A 183 -26.63 17.76 2.89
N CYS A 184 -26.54 16.80 3.81
CA CYS A 184 -27.72 16.09 4.31
C CYS A 184 -28.72 17.08 4.90
N PRO A 185 -29.95 17.22 4.36
CA PRO A 185 -31.00 17.96 5.04
C PRO A 185 -31.35 17.28 6.37
N TYR A 186 -31.91 18.04 7.32
CA TYR A 186 -32.38 17.49 8.61
C TYR A 186 -33.32 16.29 8.40
N GLU A 187 -34.13 16.33 7.37
CA GLU A 187 -35.07 15.28 6.97
C GLU A 187 -34.38 13.96 6.57
N TRP A 188 -33.13 14.01 6.11
CA TRP A 188 -32.36 12.83 5.73
C TRP A 188 -32.21 11.85 6.91
N SER A 189 -31.78 12.33 8.08
CA SER A 189 -31.60 11.49 9.26
C SER A 189 -32.93 10.92 9.78
N ARG A 190 -34.05 11.56 9.47
CA ARG A 190 -35.39 11.05 9.76
C ARG A 190 -35.81 9.95 8.81
N LEU A 191 -35.52 10.09 7.52
CA LEU A 191 -35.85 9.09 6.50
C LEU A 191 -34.87 7.93 6.48
N TYR A 192 -33.60 8.21 6.65
CA TYR A 192 -32.50 7.27 6.53
C TYR A 192 -31.57 7.29 7.76
N PRO A 193 -32.06 6.96 8.97
CA PRO A 193 -31.31 7.14 10.21
C PRO A 193 -30.02 6.31 10.31
N ARG A 194 -29.86 5.25 9.53
CA ARG A 194 -28.66 4.39 9.48
C ARG A 194 -27.70 4.75 8.35
N SER A 195 -28.09 5.63 7.43
CA SER A 195 -27.24 6.07 6.35
C SER A 195 -26.76 7.48 6.65
N ASN A 196 -25.53 7.59 7.14
CA ASN A 196 -24.87 8.87 7.22
C ASN A 196 -24.43 9.29 5.80
N LYS A 197 -24.70 10.52 5.40
CA LYS A 197 -24.14 11.07 4.15
C LYS A 197 -22.63 11.27 4.29
N VAL A 198 -21.85 10.19 4.31
CA VAL A 198 -20.43 10.30 4.63
C VAL A 198 -19.56 9.39 3.74
N VAL A 199 -20.14 8.84 2.65
CA VAL A 199 -19.39 7.95 1.76
C VAL A 199 -18.18 8.67 1.17
N ASP A 200 -18.39 9.86 0.63
CA ASP A 200 -17.30 10.67 0.12
C ASP A 200 -16.39 11.17 1.23
N TYR A 201 -16.93 11.57 2.39
CA TYR A 201 -16.12 12.02 3.54
C TYR A 201 -15.19 10.92 4.05
N SER A 202 -15.67 9.69 4.17
CA SER A 202 -14.85 8.56 4.62
C SER A 202 -13.74 8.25 3.60
N ALA A 203 -14.06 8.27 2.31
CA ALA A 203 -13.08 8.11 1.25
C ALA A 203 -12.06 9.25 1.24
N GLN A 204 -12.48 10.50 1.39
CA GLN A 204 -11.60 11.67 1.48
C GLN A 204 -10.73 11.64 2.74
N ARG A 205 -11.30 11.25 3.89
CA ARG A 205 -10.56 11.09 5.15
C ARG A 205 -9.44 10.06 4.99
N LEU A 206 -9.77 8.89 4.42
CA LEU A 206 -8.77 7.86 4.16
C LEU A 206 -7.69 8.38 3.21
N ALA A 207 -8.10 9.03 2.14
CA ALA A 207 -7.21 9.57 1.13
C ALA A 207 -6.25 10.65 1.68
N ARG A 208 -6.71 11.58 2.50
CA ARG A 208 -5.84 12.56 3.18
C ARG A 208 -4.86 11.88 4.12
N THR A 209 -5.36 10.95 4.91
CA THR A 209 -4.56 10.18 5.85
C THR A 209 -3.44 9.43 5.12
N SER A 210 -3.77 8.78 4.01
CA SER A 210 -2.81 8.00 3.22
C SER A 210 -1.69 8.86 2.63
N ILE A 211 -2.00 10.06 2.15
CA ILE A 211 -0.97 10.99 1.65
C ILE A 211 -0.05 11.46 2.78
N THR A 212 -0.61 11.82 3.94
CA THR A 212 0.19 12.23 5.10
C THR A 212 1.09 11.10 5.59
N HIS A 213 0.55 9.88 5.65
CA HIS A 213 1.34 8.71 6.02
C HIS A 213 2.41 8.38 4.98
N ALA A 214 2.13 8.53 3.68
CA ALA A 214 3.14 8.34 2.62
C ALA A 214 4.29 9.34 2.74
N TYR A 215 3.99 10.60 3.08
CA TYR A 215 5.00 11.60 3.40
C TYR A 215 5.87 11.16 4.59
N GLN A 216 5.25 10.79 5.71
CA GLN A 216 5.97 10.40 6.93
C GLN A 216 6.78 9.12 6.74
N MET A 217 6.23 8.12 6.04
CA MET A 217 6.94 6.87 5.76
C MET A 217 8.13 7.08 4.82
N ALA A 218 7.96 7.89 3.77
CA ALA A 218 9.07 8.23 2.88
C ALA A 218 10.16 8.99 3.63
N MET A 219 9.81 9.94 4.49
CA MET A 219 10.76 10.65 5.36
C MET A 219 11.50 9.68 6.28
N ARG A 220 10.76 8.83 7.00
CA ARG A 220 11.32 7.83 7.90
C ARG A 220 12.28 6.88 7.19
N ARG A 221 11.89 6.34 6.03
CA ARG A 221 12.76 5.45 5.24
C ARG A 221 13.98 6.16 4.67
N SER A 222 13.84 7.41 4.23
CA SER A 222 14.97 8.22 3.73
C SER A 222 16.03 8.50 4.80
N THR A 223 15.66 8.50 6.07
CA THR A 223 16.54 8.90 7.16
C THR A 223 16.83 7.79 8.18
N GLN A 224 16.23 6.60 8.00
CA GLN A 224 16.35 5.50 8.96
C GLN A 224 17.80 5.10 9.25
N ASP A 225 18.58 4.87 8.22
CA ASP A 225 19.99 4.44 8.32
C ASP A 225 20.98 5.60 8.20
N ASN A 226 20.49 6.82 8.03
CA ASN A 226 21.31 8.03 7.93
C ASN A 226 21.99 8.33 9.28
N PRO A 227 23.33 8.27 9.38
CA PRO A 227 24.04 8.48 10.64
C PRO A 227 24.00 9.92 11.16
N PHE A 228 23.68 10.89 10.29
CA PHE A 228 23.61 12.30 10.65
C PHE A 228 22.24 12.76 11.14
N VAL A 229 21.22 11.90 11.02
CA VAL A 229 19.89 12.16 11.57
C VAL A 229 19.74 11.35 12.85
N GLU A 230 19.58 12.00 13.99
CA GLU A 230 19.46 11.34 15.29
C GLU A 230 18.01 11.11 15.69
N LYS A 231 17.18 12.10 15.53
CA LYS A 231 15.78 12.15 15.95
C LYS A 231 14.93 12.98 14.99
N TYR A 232 13.64 13.05 15.25
CA TYR A 232 12.71 13.90 14.51
C TYR A 232 12.08 14.92 15.44
N GLN A 233 11.85 16.13 14.95
CA GLN A 233 10.99 17.10 15.58
C GLN A 233 9.60 17.05 14.95
N TRP A 234 8.57 16.98 15.79
CA TRP A 234 7.18 17.03 15.34
C TRP A 234 6.72 18.47 15.23
N LEU A 235 6.20 18.86 14.07
CA LEU A 235 5.58 20.16 13.85
C LEU A 235 4.10 19.98 13.58
N ALA A 236 3.26 20.53 14.44
CA ALA A 236 1.83 20.52 14.24
C ALA A 236 1.42 21.49 13.12
N SER A 237 0.48 21.05 12.28
CA SER A 237 -0.11 21.92 11.26
C SER A 237 -0.99 22.98 11.92
N ASN A 238 -0.75 24.25 11.58
CA ASN A 238 -1.59 25.39 11.95
C ASN A 238 -2.78 25.52 10.97
N ALA A 239 -3.59 24.46 10.83
CA ALA A 239 -4.75 24.49 9.95
C ALA A 239 -5.78 25.52 10.41
N ALA A 240 -6.49 26.15 9.47
CA ALA A 240 -7.56 27.10 9.75
C ALA A 240 -8.69 26.54 10.65
N THR A 241 -8.83 25.21 10.70
CA THR A 241 -9.76 24.49 11.56
C THR A 241 -9.27 24.28 13.00
N GLY A 242 -8.07 24.78 13.33
CA GLY A 242 -7.41 24.59 14.60
C GLY A 242 -6.60 23.28 14.68
N THR A 243 -5.72 23.23 15.69
CA THR A 243 -4.88 22.07 16.00
C THR A 243 -5.53 21.25 17.10
N CYS A 244 -5.74 19.93 16.91
CA CYS A 244 -6.30 19.06 17.92
C CYS A 244 -5.36 18.90 19.14
N ASP A 245 -5.88 18.43 20.28
CA ASP A 245 -5.12 18.30 21.51
C ASP A 245 -3.89 17.41 21.36
N LEU A 246 -4.02 16.26 20.66
CA LEU A 246 -2.92 15.35 20.39
C LEU A 246 -1.79 16.03 19.60
N CYS A 247 -2.14 16.81 18.57
CA CYS A 247 -1.16 17.54 17.77
C CYS A 247 -0.51 18.67 18.56
N ARG A 248 -1.28 19.38 19.39
CA ARG A 248 -0.72 20.41 20.30
C ARG A 248 0.27 19.80 21.31
N GLU A 249 -0.09 18.66 21.86
CA GLU A 249 0.80 17.93 22.79
C GLU A 249 2.11 17.50 22.13
N ARG A 250 2.07 17.08 20.86
CA ARG A 250 3.24 16.63 20.12
C ARG A 250 4.07 17.77 19.53
N ASN A 251 3.50 18.96 19.38
CA ASN A 251 4.16 20.09 18.71
C ASN A 251 5.47 20.47 19.41
N GLY A 252 6.55 20.53 18.64
CA GLY A 252 7.88 20.83 19.13
C GLY A 252 8.60 19.68 19.84
N LYS A 253 7.91 18.56 20.13
CA LYS A 253 8.54 17.39 20.77
C LYS A 253 9.48 16.68 19.80
N TYR A 254 10.50 16.06 20.37
CA TYR A 254 11.47 15.23 19.66
C TYR A 254 11.12 13.74 19.85
N PHE A 255 11.31 12.97 18.80
CA PHE A 255 11.06 11.52 18.77
C PHE A 255 12.29 10.80 18.22
N GLU A 256 12.68 9.72 18.88
CA GLU A 256 13.69 8.81 18.37
C GLU A 256 13.23 8.15 17.06
N LYS A 257 14.15 7.74 16.21
CA LYS A 257 13.84 7.07 14.92
C LYS A 257 12.92 5.86 15.08
N SER A 258 13.12 5.06 16.13
CA SER A 258 12.34 3.85 16.42
C SER A 258 10.94 4.14 16.97
N SER A 259 10.74 5.28 17.64
CA SER A 259 9.50 5.61 18.37
C SER A 259 8.65 6.69 17.69
N LEU A 260 9.02 7.13 16.48
CA LEU A 260 8.26 8.14 15.73
C LEU A 260 6.85 7.60 15.41
N PRO A 261 5.77 8.18 15.96
CA PRO A 261 4.42 7.76 15.65
C PRO A 261 3.99 8.24 14.25
N LEU A 262 3.06 7.53 13.63
CA LEU A 262 2.32 8.07 12.49
C LEU A 262 1.33 9.15 12.97
N ASP A 263 0.97 10.05 12.07
CA ASP A 263 -0.06 11.03 12.35
C ASP A 263 -1.43 10.35 12.50
N HIS A 264 -2.35 11.01 13.19
CA HIS A 264 -3.70 10.50 13.34
C HIS A 264 -4.52 10.66 12.03
N PRO A 265 -5.65 9.96 11.87
CA PRO A 265 -6.52 10.14 10.71
C PRO A 265 -6.91 11.62 10.49
N ASN A 266 -6.85 12.09 9.26
CA ASN A 266 -6.96 13.51 8.86
C ASN A 266 -5.82 14.43 9.35
N GLY A 267 -4.78 13.87 9.96
CA GLY A 267 -3.63 14.65 10.40
C GLY A 267 -2.91 15.33 9.23
N ARG A 268 -2.31 16.47 9.53
CA ARG A 268 -1.53 17.28 8.57
C ARG A 268 -0.19 17.69 9.16
N CYS A 269 0.22 17.05 10.25
CA CYS A 269 1.48 17.35 10.92
C CYS A 269 2.68 16.93 10.06
N VAL A 270 3.80 17.57 10.29
CA VAL A 270 5.06 17.32 9.60
C VAL A 270 6.08 16.82 10.61
N VAL A 271 6.98 15.97 10.17
CA VAL A 271 8.16 15.57 10.95
C VAL A 271 9.41 16.02 10.24
N ILE A 272 10.30 16.65 10.98
CA ILE A 272 11.56 17.21 10.46
C ILE A 272 12.71 16.44 11.08
N PRO A 273 13.64 15.89 10.29
CA PRO A 273 14.85 15.27 10.79
C PRO A 273 15.72 16.32 11.50
N VAL A 274 16.27 15.95 12.65
CA VAL A 274 17.20 16.78 13.40
C VAL A 274 18.62 16.35 13.07
N ILE A 275 19.42 17.27 12.60
CA ILE A 275 20.82 17.12 12.23
C ILE A 275 21.62 18.02 13.15
N GLU A 276 22.46 17.44 14.02
CA GLU A 276 23.25 18.22 14.98
C GLU A 276 24.60 18.71 14.42
N LYS A 277 25.16 17.94 13.47
CA LYS A 277 26.40 18.30 12.79
C LYS A 277 26.21 19.44 11.78
N SER A 278 27.23 20.27 11.65
CA SER A 278 27.27 21.30 10.61
C SER A 278 27.41 20.68 9.20
N TYR A 279 27.07 21.47 8.19
CA TYR A 279 27.23 21.06 6.79
C TYR A 279 28.69 20.69 6.46
N ASP A 280 29.65 21.46 6.98
CA ASP A 280 31.07 21.23 6.69
C ASP A 280 31.58 19.95 7.34
N GLU A 281 31.22 19.67 8.59
CA GLU A 281 31.55 18.41 9.27
C GLU A 281 30.99 17.19 8.53
N ILE A 282 29.75 17.26 8.08
CA ILE A 282 29.14 16.19 7.30
C ILE A 282 29.87 15.99 5.96
N ALA A 283 30.17 17.11 5.28
CA ALA A 283 30.87 17.08 4.01
C ALA A 283 32.29 16.49 4.14
N GLU A 284 33.00 16.81 5.22
CA GLU A 284 34.33 16.25 5.50
C GLU A 284 34.26 14.75 5.75
N GLU A 285 33.34 14.27 6.61
CA GLU A 285 33.17 12.85 6.88
C GLU A 285 32.82 12.03 5.62
N ILE A 286 31.91 12.54 4.77
CA ILE A 286 31.54 11.86 3.52
C ILE A 286 32.70 11.84 2.53
N ARG A 287 33.46 12.95 2.41
CA ARG A 287 34.65 13.00 1.53
C ARG A 287 35.76 12.05 2.00
N ASP A 288 36.01 11.99 3.30
CA ASP A 288 37.01 11.06 3.85
C ASP A 288 36.63 9.63 3.61
N TRP A 289 35.34 9.31 3.83
CA TRP A 289 34.79 8.01 3.52
C TRP A 289 34.89 7.67 2.02
N SER A 290 34.57 8.61 1.14
CA SER A 290 34.64 8.40 -0.32
C SER A 290 36.05 8.15 -0.84
N LYS A 291 37.07 8.60 -0.11
CA LYS A 291 38.50 8.37 -0.40
C LYS A 291 39.06 7.09 0.23
N GLY A 292 38.20 6.25 0.82
CA GLY A 292 38.58 4.96 1.43
C GLY A 292 38.72 5.00 2.95
N GLY A 293 38.32 6.08 3.61
CA GLY A 293 38.19 6.15 5.07
C GLY A 293 37.15 5.16 5.61
N ARG A 294 37.46 4.55 6.77
CA ARG A 294 36.54 3.58 7.40
C ARG A 294 35.45 4.32 8.18
N ASN A 295 34.21 4.14 7.78
CA ASN A 295 33.03 4.60 8.51
C ASN A 295 31.88 3.61 8.33
N SER A 296 31.71 2.71 9.30
CA SER A 296 30.71 1.64 9.26
C SER A 296 29.26 2.15 9.16
N ALA A 297 28.98 3.35 9.67
CA ALA A 297 27.67 3.94 9.59
C ALA A 297 27.36 4.48 8.17
N LEU A 298 28.35 5.05 7.51
CA LEU A 298 28.24 5.44 6.10
C LEU A 298 28.22 4.20 5.18
N ASP A 299 28.99 3.16 5.50
CA ASP A 299 28.94 1.88 4.80
C ASP A 299 27.53 1.30 4.86
N LYS A 300 26.93 1.30 6.05
CA LYS A 300 25.55 0.84 6.23
C LYS A 300 24.55 1.66 5.44
N TRP A 301 24.67 2.96 5.42
CA TRP A 301 23.72 3.86 4.76
C TRP A 301 23.91 3.92 3.24
N LEU A 302 25.14 4.06 2.76
CA LEU A 302 25.47 4.29 1.36
C LEU A 302 26.10 3.08 0.66
N GLY A 303 26.62 2.13 1.40
CA GLY A 303 27.24 0.91 0.86
C GLY A 303 26.24 -0.15 0.41
N THR A 304 24.96 0.00 0.78
CA THR A 304 23.88 -0.95 0.41
C THR A 304 23.39 -0.81 -1.04
N SER A 305 23.88 0.17 -1.78
CA SER A 305 23.63 0.28 -3.21
C SER A 305 24.83 -0.26 -3.99
N GLY A 306 24.72 -1.52 -4.41
CA GLY A 306 25.70 -2.34 -5.09
C GLY A 306 26.53 -1.71 -6.21
N LEU A 307 27.50 -0.85 -5.87
CA LEU A 307 28.57 -0.43 -6.75
C LEU A 307 29.93 -0.65 -6.07
N GLY A 308 30.53 -1.69 -6.52
CA GLY A 308 31.88 -2.06 -6.77
C GLY A 308 33.01 -1.72 -5.81
N ALA A 309 33.63 -2.83 -5.37
CA ALA A 309 35.04 -3.05 -5.15
C ALA A 309 35.72 -2.39 -3.95
N GLY A 310 35.74 -3.16 -2.87
CA GLY A 310 36.65 -3.00 -1.75
C GLY A 310 36.30 -4.01 -0.68
N GLU A 311 37.08 -5.06 -0.54
CA GLU A 311 36.89 -6.15 0.42
C GLU A 311 36.62 -5.64 1.84
N GLY A 312 35.39 -5.84 2.35
CA GLY A 312 34.97 -5.54 3.71
C GLY A 312 33.72 -6.28 4.07
N LYS A 313 33.85 -7.37 4.81
CA LYS A 313 32.77 -8.22 5.29
C LYS A 313 31.73 -7.46 6.10
N GLY A 314 30.48 -7.63 5.71
CA GLY A 314 29.34 -7.64 6.60
C GLY A 314 28.41 -6.46 6.55
N ILE A 315 27.35 -6.55 5.74
CA ILE A 315 25.93 -6.23 6.00
C ILE A 315 25.20 -7.01 4.92
N GLN A 316 24.04 -7.62 5.26
CA GLN A 316 23.30 -8.47 4.32
C GLN A 316 22.87 -7.64 3.10
N ASP A 317 23.73 -7.67 2.09
CA ASP A 317 23.51 -7.22 0.75
C ASP A 317 22.20 -7.82 0.24
N HIS A 318 21.47 -7.08 -0.57
CA HIS A 318 20.60 -7.68 -1.56
C HIS A 318 21.46 -8.71 -2.30
N LYS A 319 21.38 -9.94 -1.81
CA LYS A 319 22.22 -11.01 -2.31
C LYS A 319 21.88 -11.16 -3.77
N PRO A 320 22.81 -11.02 -4.71
CA PRO A 320 22.49 -11.12 -6.12
C PRO A 320 21.77 -12.44 -6.37
N MET A 321 20.74 -12.40 -7.21
CA MET A 321 20.01 -13.57 -7.64
C MET A 321 20.99 -14.70 -7.99
N LYS A 322 20.74 -15.88 -7.45
CA LYS A 322 21.59 -17.05 -7.65
C LYS A 322 20.94 -18.02 -8.63
N LYS A 323 21.61 -18.29 -9.75
CA LYS A 323 21.25 -19.44 -10.59
C LYS A 323 21.59 -20.73 -9.87
N LEU A 324 20.63 -21.66 -9.81
CA LEU A 324 20.75 -22.91 -9.06
C LEU A 324 20.99 -24.10 -9.99
N GLU A 325 20.04 -24.34 -10.89
CA GLU A 325 20.06 -25.47 -11.83
C GLU A 325 19.18 -25.15 -13.05
N LYS A 326 19.13 -26.03 -14.01
CA LYS A 326 18.23 -25.98 -15.15
C LYS A 326 17.44 -27.28 -15.27
N ILE A 327 16.14 -27.15 -15.50
CA ILE A 327 15.22 -28.27 -15.65
C ILE A 327 14.39 -28.12 -16.94
N ASP A 328 13.66 -29.16 -17.31
CA ASP A 328 12.64 -29.05 -18.34
C ASP A 328 11.35 -28.47 -17.73
N PHE A 329 10.99 -27.24 -18.11
CA PHE A 329 9.79 -26.56 -17.64
C PHE A 329 8.49 -27.25 -18.13
N ALA A 330 8.54 -27.96 -19.24
CA ALA A 330 7.39 -28.72 -19.76
C ALA A 330 7.08 -29.97 -18.94
N ASP A 331 8.07 -30.51 -18.22
CA ASP A 331 7.86 -31.61 -17.26
C ASP A 331 7.31 -31.06 -15.94
N LYS A 332 5.98 -31.10 -15.80
CA LYS A 332 5.27 -30.64 -14.59
C LYS A 332 5.73 -31.37 -13.33
N LYS A 333 6.15 -32.63 -13.43
CA LYS A 333 6.69 -33.37 -12.27
C LYS A 333 8.05 -32.84 -11.85
N ALA A 334 8.93 -32.54 -12.81
CA ALA A 334 10.21 -31.93 -12.55
C ALA A 334 10.04 -30.54 -11.89
N VAL A 335 9.10 -29.73 -12.40
CA VAL A 335 8.78 -28.42 -11.79
C VAL A 335 8.33 -28.58 -10.33
N GLN A 336 7.34 -29.44 -10.07
CA GLN A 336 6.81 -29.66 -8.72
C GLN A 336 7.86 -30.19 -7.74
N SER A 337 8.66 -31.19 -8.17
CA SER A 337 9.71 -31.76 -7.34
C SER A 337 10.83 -30.74 -7.04
N THR A 338 11.13 -29.85 -8.00
CA THR A 338 12.12 -28.79 -7.83
C THR A 338 11.62 -27.72 -6.85
N LEU A 339 10.35 -27.28 -6.96
CA LEU A 339 9.77 -26.36 -5.99
C LEU A 339 9.85 -26.95 -4.57
N SER A 340 9.38 -28.18 -4.37
CA SER A 340 9.41 -28.85 -3.04
C SER A 340 10.84 -29.05 -2.49
N LYS A 341 11.80 -29.37 -3.37
CA LYS A 341 13.23 -29.48 -3.01
C LYS A 341 13.78 -28.18 -2.42
N TYR A 342 13.37 -27.05 -2.96
CA TYR A 342 13.86 -25.75 -2.49
C TYR A 342 13.01 -25.14 -1.38
N GLU A 343 11.71 -25.43 -1.32
CA GLU A 343 10.85 -25.09 -0.20
C GLU A 343 11.43 -25.60 1.13
N SER A 344 11.90 -26.85 1.17
CA SER A 344 12.56 -27.44 2.35
C SER A 344 13.85 -26.71 2.78
N LYS A 345 14.47 -25.95 1.87
CA LYS A 345 15.71 -25.20 2.16
C LYS A 345 15.47 -23.76 2.59
N ILE A 346 14.35 -23.17 2.18
CA ILE A 346 14.05 -21.75 2.44
C ILE A 346 13.07 -21.55 3.60
N VAL A 347 12.29 -22.56 3.96
CA VAL A 347 11.19 -22.41 4.94
C VAL A 347 11.66 -21.94 6.31
N ASP A 348 12.81 -22.39 6.79
CA ASP A 348 13.36 -22.01 8.10
C ASP A 348 14.18 -20.70 8.05
N SER A 349 14.17 -20.00 6.90
CA SER A 349 14.90 -18.75 6.76
C SER A 349 14.22 -17.63 7.54
N GLN A 350 15.02 -16.78 8.19
CA GLN A 350 14.57 -15.59 8.91
C GLN A 350 14.18 -14.41 7.97
N ILE A 351 14.40 -14.59 6.67
CA ILE A 351 14.02 -13.62 5.63
C ILE A 351 13.25 -14.34 4.53
N GLU A 352 12.40 -13.62 3.83
CA GLU A 352 11.73 -14.19 2.65
C GLU A 352 12.73 -14.45 1.53
N ASN A 353 12.62 -15.60 0.91
CA ASN A 353 13.35 -16.01 -0.29
C ASN A 353 12.36 -16.53 -1.31
N ALA A 354 12.57 -16.23 -2.57
CA ALA A 354 11.79 -16.82 -3.65
C ALA A 354 12.66 -17.73 -4.51
N ILE A 355 12.07 -18.84 -4.96
CA ILE A 355 12.62 -19.71 -6.00
C ILE A 355 11.74 -19.52 -7.23
N VAL A 356 12.37 -19.15 -8.31
CA VAL A 356 11.70 -18.93 -9.60
C VAL A 356 12.19 -19.95 -10.60
N ILE A 357 11.27 -20.61 -11.26
CA ILE A 357 11.53 -21.48 -12.42
C ILE A 357 10.97 -20.77 -13.64
N SER A 358 11.84 -20.21 -14.46
CA SER A 358 11.42 -19.52 -15.67
C SER A 358 10.89 -20.49 -16.73
N ARG A 359 10.19 -19.99 -17.73
CA ARG A 359 9.74 -20.78 -18.90
C ARG A 359 10.91 -21.43 -19.68
N SER A 360 12.10 -20.86 -19.61
CA SER A 360 13.32 -21.45 -20.19
C SER A 360 13.90 -22.60 -19.36
N GLY A 361 13.30 -22.90 -18.19
CA GLY A 361 13.70 -23.95 -17.27
C GLY A 361 14.83 -23.54 -16.32
N GLU A 362 15.27 -22.29 -16.32
CA GLU A 362 16.27 -21.80 -15.36
C GLU A 362 15.66 -21.68 -13.97
N VAL A 363 16.30 -22.31 -12.96
CA VAL A 363 15.93 -22.26 -11.56
C VAL A 363 16.79 -21.22 -10.86
N MET A 364 16.16 -20.23 -10.26
CA MET A 364 16.83 -19.07 -9.68
C MET A 364 16.32 -18.82 -8.27
N GLN A 365 17.21 -18.37 -7.37
CA GLN A 365 16.86 -17.93 -6.03
C GLN A 365 17.02 -16.43 -5.92
N CYS A 366 15.94 -15.76 -5.53
CA CYS A 366 15.90 -14.35 -5.17
C CYS A 366 15.89 -14.22 -3.65
N TYR A 367 16.59 -13.24 -3.12
CA TYR A 367 16.72 -13.01 -1.69
C TYR A 367 15.95 -11.73 -1.31
N GLY A 368 15.16 -11.81 -0.27
CA GLY A 368 14.33 -10.70 0.21
C GLY A 368 14.77 -10.18 1.58
N ALA A 369 13.79 -9.60 2.28
CA ALA A 369 13.90 -9.10 3.64
C ALA A 369 12.93 -9.87 4.55
N LEU A 370 12.78 -9.43 5.81
CA LEU A 370 11.88 -10.08 6.78
C LEU A 370 10.42 -10.21 6.30
N ASN A 371 9.92 -9.23 5.55
CA ASN A 371 8.52 -9.15 5.15
C ASN A 371 8.35 -8.92 3.63
N GLY A 372 9.21 -9.46 2.79
CA GLY A 372 9.03 -9.36 1.35
C GLY A 372 10.23 -9.79 0.53
N VAL A 373 9.96 -10.49 -0.55
CA VAL A 373 10.89 -10.80 -1.63
C VAL A 373 10.30 -10.26 -2.93
N TYR A 374 11.13 -9.67 -3.78
CA TYR A 374 10.69 -8.97 -5.00
C TYR A 374 11.35 -9.59 -6.23
N PRO A 375 10.90 -10.77 -6.71
CA PRO A 375 11.50 -11.43 -7.86
C PRO A 375 11.39 -10.61 -9.14
N ASP A 376 10.40 -9.72 -9.22
CA ASP A 376 10.19 -8.85 -10.38
C ASP A 376 11.26 -7.76 -10.52
N ALA A 377 11.87 -7.33 -9.42
CA ALA A 377 13.00 -6.41 -9.45
C ALA A 377 14.26 -7.07 -10.06
N ASP A 378 14.43 -8.38 -9.82
CA ASP A 378 15.60 -9.13 -10.28
C ASP A 378 15.45 -9.70 -11.70
N LEU A 379 14.22 -10.11 -12.06
CA LEU A 379 13.96 -10.95 -13.23
C LEU A 379 13.13 -10.24 -14.31
N GLY A 380 12.38 -9.18 -13.97
CA GLY A 380 11.58 -8.44 -14.94
C GLY A 380 10.71 -9.34 -15.82
N ALA A 381 10.96 -9.32 -17.15
CA ALA A 381 10.17 -10.09 -18.11
C ALA A 381 10.33 -11.62 -18.00
N ASP A 382 11.42 -12.12 -17.40
CA ASP A 382 11.67 -13.57 -17.24
C ASP A 382 10.70 -14.21 -16.24
N LEU A 383 9.96 -13.40 -15.48
CA LEU A 383 8.85 -13.87 -14.62
C LEU A 383 7.58 -14.26 -15.39
N MET A 384 7.41 -13.80 -16.64
CA MET A 384 6.19 -14.10 -17.40
C MET A 384 5.95 -15.61 -17.55
N GLY A 385 4.85 -16.08 -16.97
CA GLY A 385 4.45 -17.50 -16.99
C GLY A 385 5.38 -18.44 -16.22
N ALA A 386 6.21 -17.93 -15.31
CA ALA A 386 7.09 -18.72 -14.46
C ALA A 386 6.30 -19.50 -13.39
N ALA A 387 6.93 -20.53 -12.80
CA ALA A 387 6.49 -21.14 -11.55
C ALA A 387 7.36 -20.59 -10.39
N VAL A 388 6.70 -20.12 -9.34
CA VAL A 388 7.37 -19.43 -8.22
C VAL A 388 6.98 -20.08 -6.89
N THR A 389 7.93 -20.18 -5.96
CA THR A 389 7.65 -20.44 -4.53
C THR A 389 8.45 -19.49 -3.66
N HIS A 390 7.90 -19.12 -2.49
CA HIS A 390 8.59 -18.31 -1.48
C HIS A 390 8.20 -18.74 -0.08
N ASN A 391 9.03 -18.42 0.91
CA ASN A 391 8.73 -18.69 2.31
C ASN A 391 8.18 -17.44 3.00
N HIS A 392 7.28 -17.69 3.97
CA HIS A 392 6.87 -16.70 4.96
C HIS A 392 7.58 -17.00 6.28
N PRO A 393 8.54 -16.16 6.72
CA PRO A 393 9.25 -16.38 7.98
C PRO A 393 8.30 -16.32 9.18
N VAL A 394 8.62 -17.08 10.23
CA VAL A 394 7.88 -17.05 11.51
C VAL A 394 7.85 -15.63 12.06
N GLY A 395 6.66 -15.16 12.44
CA GLY A 395 6.42 -13.78 12.90
C GLY A 395 6.31 -12.76 11.75
N SER A 396 6.29 -13.22 10.49
CA SER A 396 5.91 -12.35 9.37
C SER A 396 4.40 -12.04 9.41
N THR A 397 4.01 -10.92 8.82
CA THR A 397 2.59 -10.55 8.72
C THR A 397 1.80 -11.38 7.69
N ASN A 398 2.48 -12.28 6.99
CA ASN A 398 1.94 -13.04 5.85
C ASN A 398 1.79 -14.54 6.11
N GLU A 399 1.90 -14.99 7.38
CA GLU A 399 1.71 -16.40 7.72
C GLU A 399 0.32 -16.91 7.30
N TYR A 400 0.27 -18.20 6.98
CA TYR A 400 -0.92 -19.03 6.75
C TYR A 400 -1.64 -18.86 5.40
N SER A 401 -1.29 -17.88 4.55
CA SER A 401 -1.79 -17.74 3.18
C SER A 401 -1.06 -16.60 2.43
N PHE A 402 -1.57 -16.22 1.25
CA PHE A 402 -0.98 -15.18 0.40
C PHE A 402 -1.34 -13.76 0.84
N SER A 403 -0.42 -12.84 0.66
CA SER A 403 -0.65 -11.40 0.73
C SER A 403 -1.33 -10.88 -0.55
N ALA A 404 -1.83 -9.65 -0.50
CA ALA A 404 -2.35 -8.98 -1.70
C ALA A 404 -1.25 -8.79 -2.77
N ALA A 405 0.00 -8.57 -2.34
CA ALA A 405 1.15 -8.41 -3.24
C ALA A 405 1.45 -9.71 -4.01
N ASP A 406 1.33 -10.87 -3.36
CA ASP A 406 1.51 -12.18 -4.00
C ASP A 406 0.47 -12.42 -5.09
N ILE A 407 -0.79 -12.09 -4.79
CA ILE A 407 -1.89 -12.24 -5.76
C ILE A 407 -1.71 -11.26 -6.93
N GLU A 408 -1.22 -10.05 -6.66
CA GLU A 408 -0.91 -9.08 -7.70
C GLU A 408 0.25 -9.56 -8.58
N LEU A 409 1.33 -10.07 -7.98
CA LEU A 409 2.47 -10.66 -8.69
C LEU A 409 2.01 -11.81 -9.60
N PHE A 410 1.20 -12.74 -9.05
CA PHE A 410 0.65 -13.87 -9.78
C PHE A 410 -0.13 -13.43 -11.02
N ASN A 411 -0.97 -12.42 -10.89
CA ASN A 411 -1.79 -11.92 -12.00
C ASN A 411 -1.00 -11.07 -12.99
N LYS A 412 -0.11 -10.19 -12.50
CA LYS A 412 0.67 -9.26 -13.33
C LYS A 412 1.61 -9.98 -14.29
N TYR A 413 2.26 -11.03 -13.81
CA TYR A 413 3.22 -11.80 -14.60
C TYR A 413 2.63 -13.10 -15.17
N GLU A 414 1.32 -13.27 -15.11
CA GLU A 414 0.62 -14.47 -15.60
C GLU A 414 1.30 -15.77 -15.15
N LEU A 415 1.76 -15.81 -13.89
CA LEU A 415 2.50 -16.95 -13.37
C LEU A 415 1.71 -18.24 -13.59
N GLU A 416 2.38 -19.32 -13.96
CA GLU A 416 1.76 -20.65 -14.08
C GLU A 416 1.29 -21.14 -12.72
N SER A 417 2.15 -20.97 -11.70
CA SER A 417 1.80 -21.21 -10.30
C SER A 417 2.61 -20.30 -9.37
N LEU A 418 2.00 -19.94 -8.24
CA LEU A 418 2.69 -19.30 -7.13
C LEU A 418 2.43 -20.12 -5.87
N ARG A 419 3.50 -20.55 -5.20
CA ARG A 419 3.45 -21.24 -3.91
C ARG A 419 3.98 -20.35 -2.80
N GLY A 420 3.38 -20.49 -1.63
CA GLY A 420 3.92 -20.01 -0.38
C GLY A 420 4.14 -21.15 0.59
N VAL A 421 5.18 -21.08 1.42
CA VAL A 421 5.47 -22.06 2.46
C VAL A 421 5.78 -21.35 3.76
N ASP A 422 5.12 -21.77 4.83
CA ASP A 422 5.41 -21.37 6.20
C ASP A 422 5.69 -22.59 7.10
N GLU A 423 5.79 -22.38 8.41
CA GLU A 423 6.05 -23.46 9.37
C GLU A 423 5.00 -24.57 9.33
N LYS A 424 3.73 -24.22 9.05
CA LYS A 424 2.58 -25.14 9.16
C LYS A 424 1.99 -25.57 7.83
N TYR A 425 2.02 -24.68 6.83
CA TYR A 425 1.25 -24.86 5.60
C TYR A 425 2.11 -24.66 4.35
N ILE A 426 1.65 -25.28 3.29
CA ILE A 426 1.98 -24.94 1.90
C ILE A 426 0.68 -24.51 1.25
N TYR A 427 0.70 -23.43 0.49
CA TYR A 427 -0.45 -22.89 -0.23
C TYR A 427 -0.06 -22.53 -1.67
N GLN A 428 -0.98 -22.66 -2.60
CA GLN A 428 -0.71 -22.49 -4.02
C GLN A 428 -1.85 -21.76 -4.72
N LEU A 429 -1.50 -20.78 -5.55
CA LEU A 429 -2.34 -20.24 -6.62
C LEU A 429 -2.01 -20.96 -7.93
N SER A 430 -3.05 -21.27 -8.72
CA SER A 430 -2.94 -21.90 -10.04
C SER A 430 -3.87 -21.23 -11.06
N ARG A 431 -3.64 -21.48 -12.34
CA ARG A 431 -4.50 -20.95 -13.42
C ARG A 431 -5.79 -21.74 -13.59
N GLU A 432 -5.89 -22.92 -13.00
CA GLU A 432 -7.05 -23.77 -13.10
C GLU A 432 -8.06 -23.44 -11.99
N SER A 433 -9.18 -22.82 -12.34
CA SER A 433 -10.25 -22.44 -11.39
C SER A 433 -10.93 -23.63 -10.70
N SER A 434 -10.82 -24.83 -11.27
CA SER A 434 -11.32 -26.08 -10.67
C SER A 434 -10.49 -26.51 -9.45
N ASP A 435 -9.31 -25.94 -9.24
CA ASP A 435 -8.40 -26.22 -8.14
C ASP A 435 -8.60 -25.21 -6.99
N LEU A 436 -9.82 -25.13 -6.47
CA LEU A 436 -10.21 -24.21 -5.42
C LEU A 436 -10.67 -24.98 -4.19
N ASP A 437 -10.10 -24.63 -3.02
CA ASP A 437 -10.53 -25.16 -1.72
C ASP A 437 -11.97 -24.75 -1.38
N GLU A 438 -12.66 -25.62 -0.62
CA GLU A 438 -13.96 -25.29 -0.07
C GLU A 438 -13.82 -24.34 1.14
N HIS A 439 -14.83 -23.49 1.33
CA HIS A 439 -14.90 -22.60 2.48
C HIS A 439 -15.02 -23.36 3.79
N ILE A 440 -14.28 -22.92 4.79
CA ILE A 440 -14.41 -23.40 6.16
C ILE A 440 -15.67 -22.79 6.77
N SER A 441 -16.42 -23.58 7.52
CA SER A 441 -17.59 -23.08 8.26
C SER A 441 -17.19 -21.95 9.20
N ILE A 442 -17.94 -20.85 9.21
CA ILE A 442 -17.71 -19.71 10.11
C ILE A 442 -17.70 -20.08 11.60
N PHE A 443 -18.30 -21.22 11.97
CA PHE A 443 -18.30 -21.74 13.34
C PHE A 443 -17.01 -22.51 13.70
N ASP A 444 -16.25 -22.91 12.68
CA ASP A 444 -15.01 -23.68 12.83
C ASP A 444 -13.76 -22.87 12.47
N LEU A 445 -13.92 -21.56 12.12
CA LEU A 445 -12.82 -20.67 11.78
C LEU A 445 -11.92 -20.39 12.97
N THR A 446 -10.63 -20.60 12.79
CA THR A 446 -9.58 -20.15 13.70
C THR A 446 -8.98 -18.83 13.22
N GLU A 447 -8.16 -18.16 14.04
CA GLU A 447 -7.42 -16.97 13.60
C GLU A 447 -6.50 -17.27 12.40
N GLU A 448 -5.95 -18.49 12.34
CA GLU A 448 -5.09 -18.99 11.25
C GLU A 448 -5.86 -19.15 9.93
N ASP A 449 -7.18 -19.36 9.97
CA ASP A 449 -8.00 -19.60 8.79
C ASP A 449 -8.57 -18.32 8.17
N GLY A 450 -8.56 -17.21 8.89
CA GLY A 450 -9.16 -15.97 8.42
C GLY A 450 -8.57 -15.46 7.10
N ARG A 451 -7.25 -15.54 6.92
CA ARG A 451 -6.60 -15.15 5.66
C ARG A 451 -6.82 -16.18 4.57
N HIS A 452 -6.82 -17.45 4.90
CA HIS A 452 -7.12 -18.54 3.97
C HIS A 452 -8.49 -18.35 3.32
N GLU A 453 -9.54 -18.09 4.12
CA GLU A 453 -10.88 -17.79 3.65
C GLU A 453 -10.96 -16.57 2.73
N GLN A 454 -10.26 -15.49 3.07
CA GLN A 454 -10.18 -14.31 2.22
C GLN A 454 -9.56 -14.64 0.84
N VAL A 455 -8.50 -15.44 0.82
CA VAL A 455 -7.84 -15.83 -0.44
C VAL A 455 -8.73 -16.74 -1.27
N ILE A 456 -9.52 -17.67 -0.67
CA ILE A 456 -10.53 -18.46 -1.38
C ILE A 456 -11.53 -17.53 -2.10
N GLU A 457 -12.08 -16.54 -1.38
CA GLU A 457 -13.04 -15.59 -1.97
C GLU A 457 -12.41 -14.79 -3.11
N ILE A 458 -11.18 -14.32 -2.94
CA ILE A 458 -10.43 -13.57 -3.96
C ILE A 458 -10.18 -14.47 -5.20
N ALA A 459 -9.69 -15.68 -5.00
CA ALA A 459 -9.39 -16.63 -6.06
C ALA A 459 -10.65 -16.97 -6.87
N LYS A 460 -11.77 -17.23 -6.19
CA LYS A 460 -13.08 -17.45 -6.81
C LYS A 460 -13.52 -16.26 -7.66
N ASN A 461 -13.34 -15.03 -7.15
CA ASN A 461 -13.71 -13.82 -7.87
C ASN A 461 -12.81 -13.54 -9.10
N LEU A 462 -11.58 -14.01 -9.08
CA LEU A 462 -10.61 -13.87 -10.17
C LEU A 462 -10.68 -15.04 -11.17
N GLY A 463 -11.40 -16.12 -10.86
CA GLY A 463 -11.47 -17.33 -11.69
C GLY A 463 -10.16 -18.10 -11.72
N ILE A 464 -9.41 -18.12 -10.61
CA ILE A 464 -8.13 -18.84 -10.43
C ILE A 464 -8.28 -19.90 -9.34
N GLY A 465 -7.45 -20.94 -9.37
CA GLY A 465 -7.37 -21.97 -8.36
C GLY A 465 -6.57 -21.48 -7.13
N TYR A 466 -6.96 -21.95 -5.95
CA TYR A 466 -6.23 -21.76 -4.70
C TYR A 466 -6.43 -22.96 -3.79
N ARG A 467 -5.33 -23.48 -3.24
CA ARG A 467 -5.32 -24.57 -2.25
C ARG A 467 -4.32 -24.32 -1.14
N ARG A 468 -4.64 -24.84 0.05
CA ARG A 468 -3.76 -24.89 1.22
C ARG A 468 -3.76 -26.30 1.83
N TRP A 469 -2.60 -26.82 2.15
CA TRP A 469 -2.47 -28.09 2.84
C TRP A 469 -1.39 -28.03 3.92
N LYS A 470 -1.52 -28.89 4.92
CA LYS A 470 -0.52 -28.99 5.98
C LYS A 470 0.80 -29.54 5.41
N ARG A 471 1.88 -28.97 5.89
CA ARG A 471 3.22 -29.45 5.60
C ARG A 471 3.47 -30.75 6.39
N GLU A 472 4.03 -31.77 5.73
CA GLU A 472 4.43 -33.05 6.34
C GLU A 472 5.77 -32.93 7.08
#